data_e9d3f056289db482286b93e2fdb359af
#
_entry.id   e9d3f056289db482286b93e2fdb359af
#
_cell.length_a   1.000
_cell.length_b   1.000
_cell.length_c   1.000
_cell.angle_alpha   90.00
_cell.angle_beta   90.00
_cell.angle_gamma   90.00
#
_symmetry.space_group_name_H-M   'P 1'
#
loop_
_entity.id
_entity.type
_entity.pdbx_description
1 polymer ?
#
loop_
_entity_poly.entity_id
_entity_poly.type
_entity_poly.pdbx_seq_one_letter_code
_entity_poly.pdbx_strand_id
1 'polypeptide(L)'
;TGIVLNTPFSIFRTFGKTSFAIPQYFDKEKMEALYTPVHMPADSVQFRPLNVVVFILESFSKENSGFLNEELDNGTYKGYMPFLDSLMAEGLTFKYSFSNGMKSIDGMPSVLSGIPMFIEPFFLTPSSLNTVSSIGGELGKKGYYTAFFHGADNGSMGFEAFARTAGY
;
A
#
# COMPACT_ATOMS: atom_id res chain seq x y z
N THR A 1 -6.84 13.75 -27.00
CA THR A 1 -6.84 15.24 -27.07
C THR A 1 -6.99 15.74 -25.63
N GLY A 2 -5.87 16.02 -24.96
CA GLY A 2 -5.89 16.57 -23.59
C GLY A 2 -6.46 17.98 -23.61
N ILE A 3 -7.46 18.25 -22.79
CA ILE A 3 -7.90 19.61 -22.50
C ILE A 3 -6.79 20.28 -21.71
N VAL A 4 -6.04 21.15 -22.35
CA VAL A 4 -5.04 21.98 -21.67
C VAL A 4 -5.79 23.02 -20.85
N LEU A 5 -5.85 22.83 -19.55
CA LEU A 5 -6.36 23.84 -18.64
C LEU A 5 -5.43 25.05 -18.67
N ASN A 6 -5.98 26.26 -18.88
CA ASN A 6 -5.16 27.46 -18.83
C ASN A 6 -4.66 27.70 -17.40
N THR A 7 -3.47 28.25 -17.28
CA THR A 7 -2.80 28.48 -15.98
C THR A 7 -3.64 29.31 -14.98
N PRO A 8 -4.29 30.42 -15.38
CA PRO A 8 -5.16 31.17 -14.47
C PRO A 8 -6.31 30.36 -13.90
N PHE A 9 -6.96 29.52 -14.71
CA PHE A 9 -8.03 28.63 -14.23
C PHE A 9 -7.51 27.60 -13.24
N SER A 10 -6.35 27.01 -13.53
CA SER A 10 -5.72 26.03 -12.63
C SER A 10 -5.37 26.65 -11.29
N ILE A 11 -4.78 27.85 -11.30
CA ILE A 11 -4.46 28.61 -10.08
C ILE A 11 -5.73 28.91 -9.29
N PHE A 12 -6.77 29.45 -9.96
CA PHE A 12 -8.04 29.79 -9.31
C PHE A 12 -8.70 28.56 -8.67
N ARG A 13 -8.67 27.43 -9.35
CA ARG A 13 -9.26 26.18 -8.86
C ARG A 13 -8.49 25.57 -7.69
N THR A 14 -7.19 25.81 -7.59
CA THR A 14 -6.33 25.29 -6.52
C THR A 14 -6.16 26.30 -5.38
N PHE A 15 -6.53 27.58 -5.63
CA PHE A 15 -6.47 28.64 -4.63
C PHE A 15 -7.46 28.35 -3.50
N GLY A 16 -6.98 28.23 -2.29
CA GLY A 16 -7.82 27.94 -1.11
C GLY A 16 -8.13 26.45 -0.90
N LYS A 17 -7.64 25.52 -1.71
CA LYS A 17 -7.57 24.14 -1.33
C LYS A 17 -6.52 24.00 -0.22
N THR A 18 -6.97 24.16 0.98
CA THR A 18 -6.14 24.02 2.18
C THR A 18 -5.60 22.62 2.27
N SER A 19 -4.37 22.54 2.75
CA SER A 19 -3.79 21.30 3.24
C SER A 19 -4.77 20.59 4.18
N PHE A 20 -4.75 19.26 4.12
CA PHE A 20 -5.49 18.41 5.03
C PHE A 20 -5.36 18.89 6.48
N ALA A 21 -6.48 19.19 7.12
CA ALA A 21 -6.50 19.47 8.56
C ALA A 21 -6.27 18.15 9.29
N ILE A 22 -5.13 18.03 9.96
CA ILE A 22 -4.80 16.85 10.75
C ILE A 22 -5.74 16.80 11.96
N PRO A 23 -6.64 15.81 12.06
CA PRO A 23 -7.51 15.72 13.23
C PRO A 23 -6.67 15.32 14.44
N GLN A 24 -6.83 16.07 15.53
CA GLN A 24 -6.19 15.76 16.81
C GLN A 24 -7.18 15.02 17.72
N TYR A 25 -7.24 13.72 17.60
CA TYR A 25 -8.07 12.86 18.49
C TYR A 25 -7.41 12.60 19.84
N PHE A 26 -6.07 12.66 19.87
CA PHE A 26 -5.25 12.45 21.05
C PHE A 26 -4.15 13.51 21.11
N ASP A 27 -3.67 13.81 22.31
CA ASP A 27 -2.40 14.52 22.46
C ASP A 27 -1.23 13.67 21.95
N LYS A 28 -0.11 14.32 21.64
CA LYS A 28 1.05 13.66 21.02
C LYS A 28 1.62 12.57 21.91
N GLU A 29 1.72 12.78 23.20
CA GLU A 29 2.27 11.84 24.15
C GLU A 29 1.44 10.58 24.23
N LYS A 30 0.12 10.72 24.30
CA LYS A 30 -0.79 9.57 24.30
C LYS A 30 -0.77 8.82 22.98
N MET A 31 -0.65 9.51 21.85
CA MET A 31 -0.55 8.89 20.54
C MET A 31 0.73 8.06 20.42
N GLU A 32 1.88 8.59 20.83
CA GLU A 32 3.17 7.90 20.81
C GLU A 32 3.20 6.69 21.74
N ALA A 33 2.49 6.78 22.88
CA ALA A 33 2.35 5.65 23.81
C ALA A 33 1.46 4.52 23.27
N LEU A 34 0.47 4.84 22.44
CA LEU A 34 -0.42 3.85 21.82
C LEU A 34 0.20 3.19 20.61
N TYR A 35 0.88 3.95 19.77
CA TYR A 35 1.49 3.46 18.54
C TYR A 35 2.62 4.38 18.07
N THR A 36 3.73 3.79 17.69
CA THR A 36 4.79 4.46 16.93
C THR A 36 5.08 3.71 15.64
N PRO A 37 5.11 4.39 14.48
CA PRO A 37 5.52 3.79 13.22
C PRO A 37 7.04 3.59 13.12
N VAL A 38 7.79 4.15 14.06
CA VAL A 38 9.26 4.05 14.06
C VAL A 38 9.67 2.79 14.82
N HIS A 39 10.12 1.79 14.09
CA HIS A 39 10.65 0.56 14.65
C HIS A 39 12.17 0.55 14.48
N MET A 40 12.87 0.50 15.59
CA MET A 40 14.33 0.36 15.60
C MET A 40 14.68 -1.12 15.56
N PRO A 41 15.30 -1.62 14.48
CA PRO A 41 15.75 -3.02 14.47
C PRO A 41 16.83 -3.24 15.53
N ALA A 42 16.87 -4.42 16.10
CA ALA A 42 17.95 -4.78 16.98
C ALA A 42 19.26 -4.89 16.19
N ASP A 43 20.33 -4.24 16.65
CA ASP A 43 21.64 -4.21 15.98
C ASP A 43 22.26 -5.61 15.80
N SER A 44 21.75 -6.60 16.54
CA SER A 44 22.19 -8.00 16.48
C SER A 44 21.62 -8.80 15.32
N VAL A 45 20.61 -8.25 14.59
CA VAL A 45 19.97 -8.97 13.49
C VAL A 45 20.79 -8.79 12.22
N GLN A 46 21.45 -9.87 11.79
CA GLN A 46 22.21 -9.88 10.56
C GLN A 46 21.26 -9.86 9.33
N PHE A 47 21.56 -8.98 8.37
CA PHE A 47 20.80 -8.92 7.13
C PHE A 47 20.90 -10.26 6.38
N ARG A 48 19.74 -10.82 6.03
CA ARG A 48 19.65 -12.07 5.25
C ARG A 48 19.18 -11.72 3.84
N PRO A 49 19.98 -11.96 2.79
CA PRO A 49 19.65 -11.60 1.41
C PRO A 49 18.65 -12.60 0.79
N LEU A 50 17.42 -12.58 1.28
CA LEU A 50 16.34 -13.40 0.75
C LEU A 50 15.65 -12.69 -0.43
N ASN A 51 15.15 -13.46 -1.39
CA ASN A 51 14.27 -12.93 -2.43
C ASN A 51 12.94 -12.48 -1.82
N VAL A 52 12.42 -11.35 -2.29
CA VAL A 52 11.15 -10.79 -1.84
C VAL A 52 10.20 -10.69 -3.03
N VAL A 53 9.03 -11.31 -2.91
CA VAL A 53 7.95 -11.21 -3.89
C VAL A 53 6.70 -10.68 -3.17
N VAL A 54 6.14 -9.59 -3.68
CA VAL A 54 4.93 -8.98 -3.12
C VAL A 54 3.80 -9.13 -4.14
N PHE A 55 2.72 -9.78 -3.75
CA PHE A 55 1.50 -9.87 -4.55
C PHE A 55 0.43 -8.96 -3.95
N ILE A 56 -0.07 -8.02 -4.76
CA ILE A 56 -1.25 -7.21 -4.43
C ILE A 56 -2.36 -7.72 -5.34
N LEU A 57 -3.23 -8.55 -4.77
CA LEU A 57 -4.27 -9.26 -5.52
C LEU A 57 -5.56 -8.45 -5.53
N GLU A 58 -6.06 -8.14 -6.73
CA GLU A 58 -7.32 -7.41 -6.92
C GLU A 58 -8.52 -8.30 -6.52
N SER A 59 -9.44 -7.71 -5.75
CA SER A 59 -10.72 -8.33 -5.37
C SER A 59 -10.61 -9.65 -4.58
N PHE A 60 -9.48 -9.90 -3.95
CA PHE A 60 -9.31 -11.01 -3.01
C PHE A 60 -9.69 -10.54 -1.61
N SER A 61 -10.83 -11.01 -1.11
CA SER A 61 -11.35 -10.62 0.19
C SER A 61 -11.49 -11.81 1.12
N LYS A 62 -11.60 -11.52 2.41
CA LYS A 62 -11.62 -12.53 3.48
C LYS A 62 -12.73 -13.56 3.28
N GLU A 63 -13.91 -13.15 2.83
CA GLU A 63 -15.06 -14.03 2.62
C GLU A 63 -14.79 -15.15 1.59
N ASN A 64 -13.82 -15.00 0.73
CA ASN A 64 -13.46 -16.02 -0.26
C ASN A 64 -12.50 -17.10 0.28
N SER A 65 -11.99 -16.92 1.51
CA SER A 65 -11.07 -17.86 2.14
C SER A 65 -11.80 -18.86 3.04
N GLY A 66 -11.58 -20.13 2.81
CA GLY A 66 -12.01 -21.17 3.73
C GLY A 66 -11.20 -21.14 5.03
N PHE A 67 -9.89 -20.94 4.95
CA PHE A 67 -8.98 -20.88 6.09
C PHE A 67 -9.31 -19.75 7.09
N LEU A 68 -9.76 -18.60 6.60
CA LEU A 68 -10.11 -17.46 7.46
C LEU A 68 -11.55 -17.51 8.00
N ASN A 69 -12.37 -18.45 7.50
CA ASN A 69 -13.80 -18.58 7.81
C ASN A 69 -14.17 -20.03 8.15
N GLU A 70 -13.34 -20.71 8.89
CA GLU A 70 -13.57 -22.11 9.30
C GLU A 70 -14.86 -22.33 10.06
N GLU A 71 -15.40 -21.27 10.67
CA GLU A 71 -16.65 -21.32 11.43
C GLU A 71 -17.92 -21.29 10.54
N LEU A 72 -17.82 -20.92 9.26
CA LEU A 72 -18.97 -20.84 8.37
C LEU A 72 -19.46 -22.23 7.95
N ASP A 73 -20.73 -22.32 7.60
CA ASP A 73 -21.41 -23.53 7.16
C ASP A 73 -21.19 -24.73 8.13
N ASN A 74 -21.24 -24.46 9.43
CA ASN A 74 -20.95 -25.44 10.48
C ASN A 74 -19.57 -26.11 10.35
N GLY A 75 -18.56 -25.36 9.87
CA GLY A 75 -17.20 -25.87 9.70
C GLY A 75 -16.94 -26.54 8.35
N THR A 76 -17.86 -26.44 7.40
CA THR A 76 -17.72 -27.08 6.08
C THR A 76 -17.38 -26.10 4.94
N TYR A 77 -17.34 -24.80 5.24
CA TYR A 77 -17.03 -23.78 4.23
C TYR A 77 -15.59 -23.92 3.73
N LYS A 78 -15.44 -24.08 2.41
CA LYS A 78 -14.11 -24.27 1.77
C LYS A 78 -13.58 -23.05 1.03
N GLY A 79 -14.41 -21.99 0.91
CA GLY A 79 -14.03 -20.82 0.15
C GLY A 79 -13.81 -21.09 -1.34
N TYR A 80 -13.17 -20.12 -2.02
CA TYR A 80 -12.93 -20.14 -3.46
C TYR A 80 -11.47 -20.00 -3.84
N MET A 81 -10.54 -19.97 -2.87
CA MET A 81 -9.12 -19.77 -3.10
C MET A 81 -8.24 -20.82 -2.37
N PRO A 82 -8.42 -22.12 -2.65
CA PRO A 82 -7.79 -23.20 -1.89
C PRO A 82 -6.26 -23.16 -1.90
N PHE A 83 -5.65 -22.68 -2.98
CA PHE A 83 -4.19 -22.51 -3.03
C PHE A 83 -3.68 -21.45 -2.07
N LEU A 84 -4.35 -20.29 -2.01
CA LEU A 84 -3.99 -19.25 -1.04
C LEU A 84 -4.25 -19.70 0.38
N ASP A 85 -5.33 -20.42 0.62
CA ASP A 85 -5.64 -21.02 1.93
C ASP A 85 -4.52 -21.97 2.37
N SER A 86 -3.96 -22.77 1.48
CA SER A 86 -2.82 -23.63 1.81
C SER A 86 -1.55 -22.84 2.15
N LEU A 87 -1.29 -21.75 1.46
CA LEU A 87 -0.17 -20.84 1.80
C LEU A 87 -0.38 -20.13 3.13
N MET A 88 -1.61 -19.72 3.43
CA MET A 88 -1.98 -19.11 4.71
C MET A 88 -1.75 -20.07 5.88
N ALA A 89 -2.01 -21.36 5.69
CA ALA A 89 -1.81 -22.38 6.72
C ALA A 89 -0.32 -22.62 7.02
N GLU A 90 0.57 -22.42 6.06
CA GLU A 90 2.02 -22.63 6.20
C GLU A 90 2.79 -21.35 6.55
N GLY A 91 2.16 -20.20 6.46
CA GLY A 91 2.79 -18.90 6.63
C GLY A 91 2.32 -18.12 7.85
N LEU A 92 2.78 -16.87 7.97
CA LEU A 92 2.25 -15.91 8.91
C LEU A 92 1.00 -15.26 8.32
N THR A 93 -0.15 -15.52 8.89
CA THR A 93 -1.45 -15.00 8.45
C THR A 93 -2.09 -14.13 9.51
N PHE A 94 -2.65 -12.99 9.11
CA PHE A 94 -3.36 -12.08 9.99
C PHE A 94 -4.87 -12.23 9.78
N LYS A 95 -5.57 -12.80 10.75
CA LYS A 95 -7.04 -12.98 10.71
C LYS A 95 -7.80 -11.66 10.68
N TYR A 96 -7.27 -10.64 11.34
CA TYR A 96 -7.84 -9.30 11.42
C TYR A 96 -6.93 -8.33 10.69
N SER A 97 -7.14 -8.20 9.40
CA SER A 97 -6.40 -7.30 8.52
C SER A 97 -7.37 -6.34 7.86
N PHE A 98 -7.00 -5.07 7.83
CA PHE A 98 -7.85 -4.00 7.28
C PHE A 98 -7.10 -3.28 6.17
N SER A 99 -7.79 -3.02 5.07
CA SER A 99 -7.22 -2.22 3.98
C SER A 99 -7.12 -0.74 4.39
N ASN A 100 -6.08 -0.10 3.93
CA ASN A 100 -5.93 1.35 4.02
C ASN A 100 -6.47 1.98 2.73
N GLY A 101 -7.75 2.24 2.69
CA GLY A 101 -8.45 2.73 1.51
C GLY A 101 -9.38 1.68 0.89
N MET A 102 -10.21 2.11 -0.07
CA MET A 102 -11.26 1.29 -0.67
C MET A 102 -10.97 0.88 -2.12
N LYS A 103 -9.83 1.26 -2.64
CA LYS A 103 -9.42 1.02 -4.04
C LYS A 103 -7.99 0.52 -4.10
N SER A 104 -7.66 -0.26 -5.13
CA SER A 104 -6.30 -0.76 -5.37
C SER A 104 -5.26 0.35 -5.53
N ILE A 105 -5.67 1.50 -6.05
CA ILE A 105 -4.83 2.70 -6.16
C ILE A 105 -4.36 3.22 -4.78
N ASP A 106 -5.10 2.94 -3.71
CA ASP A 106 -4.74 3.30 -2.33
C ASP A 106 -3.82 2.25 -1.71
N GLY A 107 -4.05 0.99 -2.07
CA GLY A 107 -3.35 -0.16 -1.49
C GLY A 107 -1.87 -0.20 -1.86
N MET A 108 -1.52 0.13 -3.10
CA MET A 108 -0.14 0.01 -3.59
C MET A 108 0.84 0.94 -2.86
N PRO A 109 0.60 2.25 -2.71
CA PRO A 109 1.48 3.12 -1.93
C PRO A 109 1.57 2.70 -0.47
N SER A 110 0.46 2.21 0.10
CA SER A 110 0.43 1.74 1.48
C SER A 110 1.29 0.51 1.70
N VAL A 111 1.21 -0.49 0.82
CA VAL A 111 1.98 -1.74 0.94
C VAL A 111 3.45 -1.53 0.61
N LEU A 112 3.76 -0.81 -0.47
CA LEU A 112 5.14 -0.71 -0.97
C LEU A 112 5.97 0.42 -0.34
N SER A 113 5.30 1.45 0.19
CA SER A 113 5.97 2.67 0.70
C SER A 113 5.45 3.13 2.06
N GLY A 114 4.49 2.43 2.67
CA GLY A 114 3.91 2.83 3.95
C GLY A 114 3.15 4.16 3.90
N ILE A 115 2.71 4.60 2.71
CA ILE A 115 1.97 5.85 2.54
C ILE A 115 0.48 5.56 2.66
N PRO A 116 -0.17 5.98 3.76
CA PRO A 116 -1.60 5.73 3.94
C PRO A 116 -2.44 6.61 3.02
N MET A 117 -3.60 6.11 2.65
CA MET A 117 -4.64 6.93 2.03
C MET A 117 -5.27 7.84 3.09
N PHE A 118 -5.39 9.12 2.80
CA PHE A 118 -6.06 10.10 3.68
C PHE A 118 -7.45 10.44 3.13
N ILE A 119 -7.56 11.51 2.34
CA ILE A 119 -8.81 11.95 1.73
C ILE A 119 -8.86 11.55 0.25
N GLU A 120 -7.73 11.70 -0.44
CA GLU A 120 -7.58 11.36 -1.85
C GLU A 120 -6.46 10.33 -2.00
N PRO A 121 -6.55 9.43 -2.99
CA PRO A 121 -5.44 8.53 -3.34
C PRO A 121 -4.14 9.31 -3.54
N PHE A 122 -3.03 8.78 -3.05
CA PHE A 122 -1.71 9.41 -3.16
C PHE A 122 -1.38 9.84 -4.60
N PHE A 123 -1.72 9.02 -5.59
CA PHE A 123 -1.46 9.33 -7.01
C PHE A 123 -2.19 10.55 -7.55
N LEU A 124 -3.27 10.96 -6.91
CA LEU A 124 -4.05 12.14 -7.28
C LEU A 124 -3.58 13.41 -6.57
N THR A 125 -2.62 13.29 -5.66
CA THR A 125 -2.06 14.42 -4.94
C THR A 125 -0.83 15.00 -5.66
N PRO A 126 -0.51 16.28 -5.46
CA PRO A 126 0.74 16.85 -5.99
C PRO A 126 2.00 16.13 -5.46
N SER A 127 1.91 15.49 -4.31
CA SER A 127 3.02 14.74 -3.70
C SER A 127 3.39 13.47 -4.45
N SER A 128 2.55 12.99 -5.38
CA SER A 128 2.81 11.78 -6.18
C SER A 128 4.03 11.91 -7.10
N LEU A 129 4.46 13.13 -7.37
CA LEU A 129 5.66 13.41 -8.19
C LEU A 129 6.96 13.40 -7.38
N ASN A 130 6.88 13.33 -6.05
CA ASN A 130 8.05 13.26 -5.21
C ASN A 130 8.63 11.84 -5.22
N THR A 131 9.96 11.75 -5.08
CA THR A 131 10.62 10.48 -4.79
C THR A 131 10.14 9.96 -3.44
N VAL A 132 9.73 8.70 -3.38
CA VAL A 132 9.26 8.06 -2.15
C VAL A 132 10.17 6.90 -1.78
N SER A 133 10.38 6.69 -0.49
CA SER A 133 11.03 5.47 0.00
C SER A 133 10.07 4.29 -0.19
N SER A 134 10.60 3.18 -0.68
CA SER A 134 9.83 1.97 -0.91
C SER A 134 10.66 0.72 -0.63
N ILE A 135 10.00 -0.43 -0.51
CA ILE A 135 10.67 -1.72 -0.39
C ILE A 135 11.63 -1.93 -1.58
N GLY A 136 11.20 -1.66 -2.82
CA GLY A 136 12.03 -1.79 -4.01
C GLY A 136 13.23 -0.88 -3.99
N GLY A 137 13.02 0.41 -3.73
CA GLY A 137 14.10 1.39 -3.66
C GLY A 137 15.14 1.08 -2.58
N GLU A 138 14.70 0.64 -1.39
CA GLU A 138 15.61 0.28 -0.29
C GLU A 138 16.38 -1.02 -0.56
N LEU A 139 15.75 -2.00 -1.18
CA LEU A 139 16.43 -3.23 -1.59
C LEU A 139 17.39 -2.99 -2.76
N GLY A 140 17.01 -2.12 -3.71
CA GLY A 140 17.90 -1.72 -4.80
C GLY A 140 19.22 -1.11 -4.31
N LYS A 141 19.19 -0.28 -3.26
CA LYS A 141 20.39 0.25 -2.59
C LYS A 141 21.31 -0.85 -2.00
N LYS A 142 20.75 -2.03 -1.74
CA LYS A 142 21.48 -3.22 -1.26
C LYS A 142 21.91 -4.18 -2.37
N GLY A 143 21.77 -3.77 -3.64
CA GLY A 143 22.19 -4.54 -4.81
C GLY A 143 21.15 -5.53 -5.32
N TYR A 144 19.92 -5.46 -4.88
CA TYR A 144 18.85 -6.28 -5.45
C TYR A 144 18.48 -5.80 -6.84
N TYR A 145 18.17 -6.74 -7.72
CA TYR A 145 17.37 -6.45 -8.90
C TYR A 145 15.91 -6.27 -8.46
N THR A 146 15.31 -5.14 -8.83
CA THR A 146 13.93 -4.83 -8.50
C THR A 146 13.10 -4.75 -9.78
N ALA A 147 11.89 -5.26 -9.75
CA ALA A 147 10.98 -5.23 -10.88
C ALA A 147 9.53 -5.04 -10.40
N PHE A 148 8.78 -4.27 -11.14
CA PHE A 148 7.36 -4.01 -10.91
C PHE A 148 6.56 -4.51 -12.11
N PHE A 149 5.54 -5.31 -11.86
CA PHE A 149 4.67 -5.88 -12.89
C PHE A 149 3.22 -5.45 -12.65
N HIS A 150 2.53 -5.09 -13.69
CA HIS A 150 1.12 -4.72 -13.64
C HIS A 150 0.40 -5.25 -14.89
N GLY A 151 -0.81 -5.79 -14.72
CA GLY A 151 -1.57 -6.45 -15.78
C GLY A 151 -2.44 -5.51 -16.63
N ALA A 152 -2.10 -4.22 -16.75
CA ALA A 152 -2.82 -3.26 -17.58
C ALA A 152 -1.86 -2.43 -18.42
N ASP A 153 -2.40 -1.61 -19.32
CA ASP A 153 -1.62 -0.73 -20.18
C ASP A 153 -0.78 0.26 -19.37
N ASN A 154 0.41 0.59 -19.90
CA ASN A 154 1.30 1.56 -19.30
C ASN A 154 0.60 2.91 -19.09
N GLY A 155 0.83 3.50 -17.93
CA GLY A 155 0.16 4.74 -17.51
C GLY A 155 -1.22 4.56 -16.87
N SER A 156 -1.77 3.33 -16.86
CA SER A 156 -3.01 3.03 -16.15
C SER A 156 -2.90 3.39 -14.69
N MET A 157 -3.84 4.20 -14.19
CA MET A 157 -3.94 4.66 -12.80
C MET A 157 -2.65 5.26 -12.20
N GLY A 158 -1.65 5.63 -13.04
CA GLY A 158 -0.38 6.20 -12.56
C GLY A 158 0.59 5.18 -11.94
N PHE A 159 0.35 3.89 -12.05
CA PHE A 159 1.17 2.84 -11.44
C PHE A 159 2.61 2.82 -11.96
N GLU A 160 2.80 3.03 -13.25
CA GLU A 160 4.16 3.14 -13.82
C GLU A 160 4.92 4.33 -13.25
N ALA A 161 4.27 5.50 -13.16
CA ALA A 161 4.90 6.69 -12.60
C ALA A 161 5.30 6.48 -11.13
N PHE A 162 4.42 5.84 -10.35
CA PHE A 162 4.75 5.49 -8.97
C PHE A 162 5.91 4.50 -8.89
N ALA A 163 5.91 3.43 -9.68
CA ALA A 163 6.99 2.45 -9.66
C ALA A 163 8.35 3.13 -9.92
N ARG A 164 8.42 4.05 -10.89
CA ARG A 164 9.64 4.83 -11.17
C ARG A 164 10.07 5.71 -10.01
N THR A 165 9.14 6.45 -9.39
CA THR A 165 9.46 7.32 -8.23
C THR A 165 9.79 6.52 -6.97
N ALA A 166 9.32 5.29 -6.88
CA ALA A 166 9.57 4.32 -5.82
C ALA A 166 10.87 3.50 -6.02
N GLY A 167 11.55 3.65 -7.16
CA GLY A 167 12.86 3.02 -7.40
C GLY A 167 12.82 1.59 -7.93
N TYR A 168 11.76 1.25 -8.68
CA TYR A 168 11.67 -0.02 -9.43
C TYR A 168 12.19 0.12 -10.86
#